data_54438062fd0fe83dc68c7cd5d0f7eb1c
#
_entry.id   54438062fd0fe83dc68c7cd5d0f7eb1c
#
_cell.length_a   1.000
_cell.length_b   1.000
_cell.length_c   1.000
_cell.angle_alpha   90.00
_cell.angle_beta   90.00
_cell.angle_gamma   90.00
#
_symmetry.space_group_name_H-M   'P 1'
#
loop_
_entity.id
_entity.type
_entity.pdbx_description
1 polymer ?
#
loop_
_entity_poly.entity_id
_entity_poly.type
_entity_poly.pdbx_seq_one_letter_code
_entity_poly.pdbx_strand_id
1 'polypeptide(L)'
;MAASTPSVNNHALTRRGAITLAAAATTAVLAGPAYADDGRHRHRGLPDTVALPDGLRPEGITSGPGTTFYVGSVSDGRIVTGDLRGGGTRVLLAPAAGRSLRGLYFDRRTGLVWAVGSVGAESHVWAVDGRTGAVVADVLVLGGGFLNDLVVTERAVWFTDSSLDRLGRIALNRRGRAAGKAPTFVALTGDWPSTAANTFGANGIRELSDGSLVINNSTAGGLWRVNPHTGVTREIVVTRGPRPVSGDGLVLVGHTLYDVRGSGGSDVSVFRLRRRDGRWVATAQGRLTDPTLDVPSTATFAAGSLWAVNARFGNPTPDTASYWITRLERH
;
A
#
# COMPACT_ATOMS: atom_id res chain seq x y z
N MET A 1 -46.07 11.33 -46.35
CA MET A 1 -47.01 11.98 -45.45
C MET A 1 -46.22 12.43 -44.26
N ALA A 2 -45.73 13.64 -44.30
CA ALA A 2 -46.20 14.88 -43.70
C ALA A 2 -46.24 14.76 -42.19
N ALA A 3 -45.25 15.29 -41.52
CA ALA A 3 -45.07 16.64 -41.00
C ALA A 3 -45.80 16.87 -39.65
N SER A 4 -45.10 17.25 -38.59
CA SER A 4 -45.24 18.60 -38.03
C SER A 4 -44.47 18.71 -36.71
N THR A 5 -43.50 19.57 -36.66
CA THR A 5 -43.05 20.33 -35.47
C THR A 5 -44.03 21.48 -35.19
N PRO A 6 -44.06 22.01 -33.94
CA PRO A 6 -43.75 23.41 -33.76
C PRO A 6 -42.88 23.63 -32.49
N SER A 7 -41.85 24.47 -32.57
CA SER A 7 -41.76 25.95 -32.50
C SER A 7 -41.84 26.56 -31.10
N VAL A 8 -40.69 26.91 -30.62
CA VAL A 8 -40.20 28.14 -29.95
C VAL A 8 -41.21 29.08 -29.29
N ASN A 9 -40.91 29.48 -28.03
CA ASN A 9 -41.05 30.88 -27.66
C ASN A 9 -40.05 31.26 -26.55
N ASN A 10 -39.22 32.25 -26.89
CA ASN A 10 -38.42 33.09 -26.04
C ASN A 10 -39.31 34.10 -25.30
N HIS A 11 -39.08 34.37 -24.01
CA HIS A 11 -39.28 35.71 -23.44
C HIS A 11 -38.16 36.03 -22.47
N ALA A 12 -37.33 36.97 -22.89
CA ALA A 12 -36.49 37.81 -22.06
C ALA A 12 -37.29 38.97 -21.50
N LEU A 13 -36.98 39.42 -20.29
CA LEU A 13 -37.18 40.79 -19.71
C LEU A 13 -36.59 40.74 -18.30
N THR A 14 -35.62 41.45 -17.99
CA THR A 14 -35.19 42.84 -17.78
C THR A 14 -34.82 43.08 -16.33
N ARG A 15 -33.73 43.77 -16.23
CA ARG A 15 -33.02 44.33 -15.08
C ARG A 15 -33.87 45.21 -14.18
N ARG A 16 -33.49 45.24 -12.90
CA ARG A 16 -33.29 46.37 -11.93
C ARG A 16 -33.15 45.77 -10.56
N GLY A 17 -32.11 45.92 -9.78
CA GLY A 17 -31.39 47.12 -9.40
C GLY A 17 -31.79 47.50 -7.98
N ALA A 18 -30.94 47.38 -6.99
CA ALA A 18 -30.83 48.18 -5.77
C ALA A 18 -30.06 47.42 -4.68
N ILE A 19 -28.81 47.80 -4.42
CA ILE A 19 -28.34 48.68 -3.35
C ILE A 19 -28.17 47.97 -2.00
N THR A 20 -26.93 47.68 -1.72
CA THR A 20 -26.09 47.74 -0.52
C THR A 20 -26.74 48.06 0.83
N LEU A 21 -26.41 47.25 1.83
CA LEU A 21 -25.97 47.74 3.15
C LEU A 21 -24.94 46.77 3.73
N ALA A 22 -23.70 47.24 3.87
CA ALA A 22 -22.63 46.59 4.59
C ALA A 22 -22.85 46.85 6.11
N ALA A 23 -23.04 45.78 6.85
CA ALA A 23 -22.89 45.79 8.30
C ALA A 23 -21.60 45.06 8.65
N ALA A 24 -20.57 45.82 9.01
CA ALA A 24 -19.35 45.31 9.60
C ALA A 24 -19.62 44.85 11.04
N ALA A 25 -19.71 43.55 11.24
CA ALA A 25 -19.64 42.93 12.56
C ALA A 25 -18.19 42.55 12.85
N THR A 26 -17.53 43.38 13.66
CA THR A 26 -16.24 43.05 14.28
C THR A 26 -16.45 41.96 15.33
N THR A 27 -16.23 40.70 15.00
CA THR A 27 -16.09 39.64 16.00
C THR A 27 -14.67 39.65 16.53
N ALA A 28 -14.51 40.08 17.79
CA ALA A 28 -13.30 39.90 18.56
C ALA A 28 -13.08 38.39 18.78
N VAL A 29 -12.08 37.81 18.10
CA VAL A 29 -11.60 36.49 18.39
C VAL A 29 -10.78 36.57 19.67
N LEU A 30 -11.33 36.07 20.77
CA LEU A 30 -10.60 35.80 22.00
C LEU A 30 -9.64 34.61 21.64
N ALA A 31 -8.36 34.93 21.47
CA ALA A 31 -7.30 33.91 21.39
C ALA A 31 -7.23 33.23 22.76
N GLY A 32 -7.75 32.01 22.85
CA GLY A 32 -7.46 31.11 23.95
C GLY A 32 -5.97 30.74 23.95
N PRO A 33 -5.39 30.35 25.10
CA PRO A 33 -3.99 29.99 25.16
C PRO A 33 -3.73 28.80 24.22
N ALA A 34 -2.83 29.01 23.26
CA ALA A 34 -2.27 27.93 22.48
C ALA A 34 -1.56 26.97 23.44
N TYR A 35 -2.13 25.80 23.67
CA TYR A 35 -1.36 24.69 24.24
C TYR A 35 -0.30 24.33 23.20
N ALA A 36 0.93 24.75 23.46
CA ALA A 36 2.09 24.25 22.78
C ALA A 36 2.20 22.76 23.18
N ASP A 37 1.84 21.88 22.26
CA ASP A 37 2.15 20.44 22.37
C ASP A 37 3.67 20.29 22.15
N ASP A 38 4.43 20.28 23.24
CA ASP A 38 5.89 20.19 23.28
C ASP A 38 6.33 18.72 23.49
N GLY A 39 5.63 17.78 22.88
CA GLY A 39 5.84 16.33 23.02
C GLY A 39 6.42 15.62 21.80
N ARG A 40 6.90 16.33 20.76
CA ARG A 40 7.56 15.66 19.63
C ARG A 40 9.00 15.26 20.02
N HIS A 41 9.19 14.02 20.42
CA HIS A 41 10.50 13.37 20.34
C HIS A 41 10.91 13.29 18.86
N ARG A 42 11.38 14.40 18.31
CA ARG A 42 12.01 14.42 16.98
C ARG A 42 13.21 13.47 17.05
N HIS A 43 13.14 12.35 16.33
CA HIS A 43 14.34 11.60 15.99
C HIS A 43 15.25 12.57 15.23
N ARG A 44 16.22 13.15 15.94
CA ARG A 44 17.14 14.16 15.38
C ARG A 44 17.80 13.56 14.14
N GLY A 45 17.50 14.10 12.94
CA GLY A 45 18.18 13.82 11.71
C GLY A 45 17.40 13.10 10.61
N LEU A 46 16.12 12.73 10.79
CA LEU A 46 15.30 12.17 9.70
C LEU A 46 14.30 13.21 9.20
N PRO A 47 14.18 13.41 7.86
CA PRO A 47 13.20 14.34 7.29
C PRO A 47 11.78 13.81 7.44
N ASP A 48 10.78 14.70 7.35
CA ASP A 48 9.37 14.33 7.36
C ASP A 48 8.94 13.69 6.03
N THR A 49 9.61 14.07 4.94
CA THR A 49 9.39 13.49 3.61
C THR A 49 10.71 13.24 2.90
N VAL A 50 10.74 12.21 2.03
CA VAL A 50 11.85 11.92 1.12
C VAL A 50 11.33 11.96 -0.30
N ALA A 51 11.89 12.86 -1.13
CA ALA A 51 11.50 12.98 -2.52
C ALA A 51 11.87 11.72 -3.33
N LEU A 52 10.98 11.36 -4.24
CA LEU A 52 11.18 10.33 -5.27
C LEU A 52 11.25 11.01 -6.64
N PRO A 53 11.77 10.35 -7.68
CA PRO A 53 11.78 10.91 -9.03
C PRO A 53 10.36 11.27 -9.51
N ASP A 54 10.25 12.40 -10.19
CA ASP A 54 9.02 12.78 -10.87
C ASP A 54 8.63 11.71 -11.90
N GLY A 55 7.36 11.47 -12.08
CA GLY A 55 6.84 10.46 -12.97
C GLY A 55 7.14 9.01 -12.58
N LEU A 56 7.65 8.76 -11.36
CA LEU A 56 7.96 7.40 -10.90
C LEU A 56 6.73 6.50 -10.84
N ARG A 57 5.58 7.04 -10.45
CA ARG A 57 4.35 6.27 -10.22
C ARG A 57 4.62 5.09 -9.26
N PRO A 58 5.03 5.38 -8.02
CA PRO A 58 5.41 4.36 -7.07
C PRO A 58 4.20 3.58 -6.57
N GLU A 59 4.43 2.33 -6.15
CA GLU A 59 3.41 1.54 -5.45
C GLU A 59 3.99 0.83 -4.24
N GLY A 60 4.96 -0.09 -4.41
CA GLY A 60 5.59 -0.84 -3.33
C GLY A 60 6.79 -0.13 -2.75
N ILE A 61 6.95 -0.22 -1.43
CA ILE A 61 8.14 0.21 -0.70
C ILE A 61 8.59 -0.87 0.27
N THR A 62 9.90 -1.05 0.40
CA THR A 62 10.50 -1.88 1.44
C THR A 62 11.80 -1.29 1.95
N SER A 63 12.13 -1.54 3.22
CA SER A 63 13.39 -1.09 3.83
C SER A 63 14.46 -2.16 3.76
N GLY A 64 15.67 -1.73 3.40
CA GLY A 64 16.88 -2.52 3.41
C GLY A 64 17.71 -2.39 4.70
N PRO A 65 19.03 -2.54 4.62
CA PRO A 65 19.93 -2.31 5.75
C PRO A 65 19.97 -0.84 6.18
N GLY A 66 19.99 -0.58 7.49
CA GLY A 66 20.07 0.77 8.04
C GLY A 66 18.85 1.62 7.66
N THR A 67 19.09 2.70 6.93
CA THR A 67 18.08 3.63 6.43
C THR A 67 17.83 3.50 4.92
N THR A 68 18.37 2.46 4.28
CA THR A 68 18.13 2.20 2.85
C THR A 68 16.67 1.84 2.60
N PHE A 69 16.11 2.35 1.52
CA PHE A 69 14.79 1.97 1.02
C PHE A 69 14.84 1.55 -0.46
N TYR A 70 13.81 0.82 -0.88
CA TYR A 70 13.55 0.43 -2.27
C TYR A 70 12.10 0.74 -2.60
N VAL A 71 11.87 1.35 -3.76
CA VAL A 71 10.52 1.70 -4.26
C VAL A 71 10.38 1.21 -5.68
N GLY A 72 9.28 0.50 -5.97
CA GLY A 72 8.94 -0.01 -7.30
C GLY A 72 8.01 0.93 -8.05
N SER A 73 8.12 0.94 -9.38
CA SER A 73 7.30 1.72 -10.30
C SER A 73 6.26 0.84 -10.99
N VAL A 74 5.01 1.31 -11.04
CA VAL A 74 3.96 0.66 -11.85
C VAL A 74 4.01 1.09 -13.33
N SER A 75 4.74 2.16 -13.68
CA SER A 75 4.77 2.67 -15.05
C SER A 75 5.73 1.93 -15.97
N ASP A 76 6.91 1.58 -15.46
CA ASP A 76 8.00 0.99 -16.25
C ASP A 76 8.78 -0.09 -15.50
N GLY A 77 8.34 -0.44 -14.30
CA GLY A 77 8.89 -1.51 -13.48
C GLY A 77 10.33 -1.30 -13.02
N ARG A 78 10.83 -0.05 -13.02
CA ARG A 78 12.11 0.24 -12.37
C ARG A 78 11.99 0.08 -10.85
N ILE A 79 13.12 -0.20 -10.20
CA ILE A 79 13.25 -0.04 -8.75
C ILE A 79 14.23 1.09 -8.51
N VAL A 80 13.83 2.06 -7.70
CA VAL A 80 14.74 3.08 -7.18
C VAL A 80 15.12 2.76 -5.74
N THR A 81 16.31 3.17 -5.33
CA THR A 81 16.81 3.04 -3.96
C THR A 81 17.43 4.36 -3.50
N GLY A 82 17.37 4.61 -2.20
CA GLY A 82 17.92 5.79 -1.57
C GLY A 82 18.09 5.61 -0.07
N ASP A 83 18.37 6.69 0.62
CA ASP A 83 18.49 6.75 2.07
C ASP A 83 17.35 7.58 2.65
N LEU A 84 16.69 7.08 3.70
CA LEU A 84 15.60 7.78 4.41
C LEU A 84 16.07 9.07 5.11
N ARG A 85 17.38 9.31 5.23
CA ARG A 85 17.93 10.60 5.69
C ARG A 85 17.90 11.68 4.60
N GLY A 86 17.56 11.32 3.35
CA GLY A 86 17.59 12.18 2.18
C GLY A 86 18.84 11.94 1.32
N GLY A 87 19.13 12.86 0.39
CA GLY A 87 20.30 12.73 -0.49
C GLY A 87 20.00 12.19 -1.89
N GLY A 88 18.70 12.05 -2.23
CA GLY A 88 18.26 11.62 -3.54
C GLY A 88 18.17 10.10 -3.69
N THR A 89 17.87 9.68 -4.90
CA THR A 89 17.67 8.29 -5.28
C THR A 89 18.54 7.91 -6.47
N ARG A 90 18.80 6.62 -6.61
CA ARG A 90 19.39 6.05 -7.83
C ARG A 90 18.53 4.89 -8.33
N VAL A 91 18.60 4.63 -9.62
CA VAL A 91 17.99 3.44 -10.21
C VAL A 91 18.79 2.21 -9.76
N LEU A 92 18.13 1.25 -9.15
CA LEU A 92 18.66 -0.07 -8.80
C LEU A 92 18.39 -1.06 -9.92
N LEU A 93 17.11 -1.22 -10.30
CA LEU A 93 16.68 -2.03 -11.44
C LEU A 93 16.24 -1.10 -12.56
N ALA A 94 16.85 -1.23 -13.73
CA ALA A 94 16.51 -0.42 -14.90
C ALA A 94 15.05 -0.63 -15.35
N PRO A 95 14.40 0.38 -15.95
CA PRO A 95 13.07 0.22 -16.53
C PRO A 95 13.07 -0.83 -17.65
N ALA A 96 11.90 -1.43 -17.90
CA ALA A 96 11.69 -2.32 -19.02
C ALA A 96 10.29 -2.14 -19.60
N ALA A 97 10.17 -2.23 -20.91
CA ALA A 97 8.91 -2.05 -21.61
C ALA A 97 7.85 -3.05 -21.10
N GLY A 98 6.68 -2.52 -20.79
CA GLY A 98 5.54 -3.30 -20.30
C GLY A 98 5.66 -3.86 -18.89
N ARG A 99 6.80 -3.67 -18.21
CA ARG A 99 6.95 -4.11 -16.81
C ARG A 99 6.29 -3.12 -15.86
N SER A 100 5.57 -3.68 -14.90
CA SER A 100 4.90 -2.97 -13.81
C SER A 100 5.19 -3.68 -12.51
N LEU A 101 5.71 -2.97 -11.50
CA LEU A 101 5.98 -3.53 -10.18
C LEU A 101 5.02 -2.96 -9.15
N ARG A 102 4.52 -3.83 -8.27
CA ARG A 102 3.65 -3.51 -7.16
C ARG A 102 4.36 -3.82 -5.83
N GLY A 103 3.88 -4.74 -5.04
CA GLY A 103 4.48 -5.08 -3.76
C GLY A 103 5.97 -5.42 -3.83
N LEU A 104 6.72 -4.92 -2.85
CA LEU A 104 8.15 -5.19 -2.66
C LEU A 104 8.42 -5.72 -1.26
N TYR A 105 9.40 -6.63 -1.15
CA TYR A 105 9.87 -7.15 0.13
C TYR A 105 11.38 -7.39 0.11
N PHE A 106 12.10 -6.78 1.05
CA PHE A 106 13.53 -7.03 1.23
C PHE A 106 13.78 -8.20 2.18
N ASP A 107 14.34 -9.28 1.67
CA ASP A 107 14.77 -10.42 2.49
C ASP A 107 16.17 -10.18 3.07
N ARG A 108 16.22 -9.84 4.34
CA ARG A 108 17.47 -9.54 5.07
C ARG A 108 18.45 -10.71 5.10
N ARG A 109 17.99 -11.97 4.95
CA ARG A 109 18.84 -13.17 4.96
C ARG A 109 19.68 -13.27 3.69
N THR A 110 19.12 -12.83 2.57
CA THR A 110 19.72 -13.01 1.24
C THR A 110 20.19 -11.72 0.61
N GLY A 111 19.75 -10.57 1.12
CA GLY A 111 19.98 -9.27 0.50
C GLY A 111 19.18 -9.05 -0.78
N LEU A 112 18.17 -9.88 -1.04
CA LEU A 112 17.32 -9.78 -2.23
C LEU A 112 16.11 -8.88 -1.96
N VAL A 113 15.78 -8.06 -2.94
CA VAL A 113 14.49 -7.38 -3.08
C VAL A 113 13.60 -8.28 -3.94
N TRP A 114 12.56 -8.82 -3.34
CA TRP A 114 11.52 -9.54 -4.06
C TRP A 114 10.45 -8.54 -4.50
N ALA A 115 9.93 -8.72 -5.71
CA ALA A 115 8.90 -7.85 -6.27
C ALA A 115 7.86 -8.70 -7.00
N VAL A 116 6.59 -8.29 -6.92
CA VAL A 116 5.50 -8.85 -7.73
C VAL A 116 5.01 -7.82 -8.73
N GLY A 117 4.47 -8.30 -9.84
CA GLY A 117 3.92 -7.43 -10.87
C GLY A 117 3.61 -8.15 -12.16
N SER A 118 3.80 -7.45 -13.28
CA SER A 118 3.50 -8.00 -14.61
C SER A 118 4.44 -7.47 -15.68
N VAL A 119 4.51 -8.18 -16.81
CA VAL A 119 5.03 -7.71 -18.08
C VAL A 119 3.88 -7.84 -19.09
N GLY A 120 3.30 -6.72 -19.48
CA GLY A 120 2.03 -6.74 -20.22
C GLY A 120 0.94 -7.46 -19.43
N ALA A 121 0.37 -8.53 -19.99
CA ALA A 121 -0.65 -9.36 -19.36
C ALA A 121 -0.09 -10.52 -18.51
N GLU A 122 1.21 -10.77 -18.57
CA GLU A 122 1.83 -11.90 -17.86
C GLU A 122 2.23 -11.48 -16.44
N SER A 123 1.84 -12.28 -15.46
CA SER A 123 2.17 -12.06 -14.06
C SER A 123 3.53 -12.64 -13.71
N HIS A 124 4.33 -11.89 -12.99
CA HIS A 124 5.70 -12.25 -12.64
C HIS A 124 6.05 -11.98 -11.17
N VAL A 125 7.03 -12.73 -10.67
CA VAL A 125 7.73 -12.45 -9.41
C VAL A 125 9.22 -12.40 -9.67
N TRP A 126 9.85 -11.29 -9.29
CA TRP A 126 11.30 -11.10 -9.45
C TRP A 126 12.02 -11.19 -8.11
N ALA A 127 13.28 -11.63 -8.16
CA ALA A 127 14.25 -11.45 -7.10
C ALA A 127 15.42 -10.64 -7.65
N VAL A 128 15.69 -9.49 -7.05
CA VAL A 128 16.72 -8.54 -7.48
C VAL A 128 17.75 -8.40 -6.35
N ASP A 129 19.02 -8.47 -6.67
CA ASP A 129 20.09 -8.19 -5.71
C ASP A 129 20.00 -6.73 -5.25
N GLY A 130 19.76 -6.50 -3.95
CA GLY A 130 19.50 -5.16 -3.40
C GLY A 130 20.70 -4.21 -3.43
N ARG A 131 21.90 -4.71 -3.73
CA ARG A 131 23.11 -3.91 -3.85
C ARG A 131 23.44 -3.56 -5.30
N THR A 132 23.33 -4.55 -6.20
CA THR A 132 23.79 -4.44 -7.60
C THR A 132 22.66 -4.19 -8.60
N GLY A 133 21.41 -4.52 -8.25
CA GLY A 133 20.29 -4.47 -9.18
C GLY A 133 20.20 -5.66 -10.15
N ALA A 134 21.11 -6.64 -10.01
CA ALA A 134 21.07 -7.83 -10.86
C ALA A 134 19.80 -8.64 -10.61
N VAL A 135 19.08 -9.01 -11.66
CA VAL A 135 17.95 -9.93 -11.59
C VAL A 135 18.48 -11.33 -11.33
N VAL A 136 18.20 -11.87 -10.15
CA VAL A 136 18.63 -13.18 -9.69
C VAL A 136 17.61 -14.27 -10.06
N ALA A 137 16.34 -13.89 -10.10
CA ALA A 137 15.25 -14.74 -10.60
C ALA A 137 14.17 -13.86 -11.24
N ASP A 138 13.60 -14.37 -12.32
CA ASP A 138 12.38 -13.89 -12.96
C ASP A 138 11.47 -15.11 -13.12
N VAL A 139 10.37 -15.14 -12.39
CA VAL A 139 9.47 -16.28 -12.29
C VAL A 139 8.14 -15.92 -12.90
N LEU A 140 7.85 -16.47 -14.08
CA LEU A 140 6.53 -16.37 -14.70
C LEU A 140 5.50 -17.13 -13.84
N VAL A 141 4.39 -16.45 -13.54
CA VAL A 141 3.27 -16.99 -12.76
C VAL A 141 2.11 -17.29 -13.72
N LEU A 142 2.17 -18.48 -14.34
CA LEU A 142 1.12 -18.90 -15.27
C LEU A 142 -0.26 -18.92 -14.61
N GLY A 143 -1.22 -18.30 -15.26
CA GLY A 143 -2.57 -18.12 -14.74
C GLY A 143 -2.69 -17.13 -13.58
N GLY A 144 -1.64 -16.36 -13.27
CA GLY A 144 -1.72 -15.25 -12.32
C GLY A 144 -2.68 -14.19 -12.80
N GLY A 145 -3.46 -13.64 -11.86
CA GLY A 145 -4.33 -12.50 -12.10
C GLY A 145 -3.61 -11.18 -11.76
N PHE A 146 -4.16 -10.41 -10.84
CA PHE A 146 -3.54 -9.17 -10.37
C PHE A 146 -2.68 -9.44 -9.12
N LEU A 147 -1.39 -9.75 -9.34
CA LEU A 147 -0.45 -9.92 -8.21
C LEU A 147 -0.21 -8.56 -7.57
N ASN A 148 -0.46 -8.45 -6.25
CA ASN A 148 -0.48 -7.17 -5.56
C ASN A 148 0.67 -7.03 -4.54
N ASP A 149 0.67 -7.76 -3.44
CA ASP A 149 1.71 -7.68 -2.40
C ASP A 149 2.35 -9.04 -2.13
N LEU A 150 3.46 -9.04 -1.42
CA LEU A 150 4.17 -10.26 -1.08
C LEU A 150 4.84 -10.21 0.29
N VAL A 151 5.08 -11.40 0.83
CA VAL A 151 5.93 -11.61 2.01
C VAL A 151 6.88 -12.77 1.77
N VAL A 152 8.11 -12.64 2.25
CA VAL A 152 9.12 -13.70 2.20
C VAL A 152 9.22 -14.35 3.57
N THR A 153 8.88 -15.63 3.64
CA THR A 153 9.03 -16.48 4.81
C THR A 153 10.33 -17.30 4.72
N GLU A 154 10.61 -18.13 5.70
CA GLU A 154 11.80 -18.98 5.67
C GLU A 154 11.88 -19.88 4.42
N ARG A 155 10.72 -20.39 3.96
CA ARG A 155 10.67 -21.44 2.94
C ARG A 155 9.90 -21.08 1.68
N ALA A 156 9.31 -19.90 1.63
CA ALA A 156 8.51 -19.49 0.48
C ALA A 156 8.42 -17.96 0.35
N VAL A 157 8.21 -17.53 -0.88
CA VAL A 157 7.59 -16.24 -1.17
C VAL A 157 6.10 -16.49 -1.33
N TRP A 158 5.30 -15.81 -0.53
CA TRP A 158 3.85 -15.78 -0.63
C TRP A 158 3.42 -14.47 -1.25
N PHE A 159 2.47 -14.51 -2.16
CA PHE A 159 1.94 -13.31 -2.79
C PHE A 159 0.42 -13.38 -2.95
N THR A 160 -0.21 -12.23 -2.89
CA THR A 160 -1.65 -12.07 -3.07
C THR A 160 -2.00 -11.94 -4.55
N ASP A 161 -3.14 -12.49 -4.93
CA ASP A 161 -3.81 -12.28 -6.21
C ASP A 161 -5.11 -11.53 -5.93
N SER A 162 -5.15 -10.23 -6.22
CA SER A 162 -6.32 -9.41 -5.89
C SER A 162 -7.55 -9.70 -6.76
N SER A 163 -7.36 -10.35 -7.90
CA SER A 163 -8.46 -10.69 -8.82
C SER A 163 -9.04 -12.07 -8.56
N LEU A 164 -8.31 -12.92 -7.83
CA LEU A 164 -8.66 -14.33 -7.63
C LEU A 164 -8.53 -14.72 -6.14
N ASP A 165 -9.48 -15.47 -5.62
CA ASP A 165 -9.54 -15.88 -4.21
C ASP A 165 -8.48 -16.94 -3.88
N ARG A 166 -7.20 -16.55 -3.96
CA ARG A 166 -6.06 -17.44 -3.71
C ARG A 166 -4.80 -16.67 -3.32
N LEU A 167 -3.87 -17.39 -2.73
CA LEU A 167 -2.47 -16.96 -2.58
C LEU A 167 -1.59 -17.75 -3.53
N GLY A 168 -0.61 -17.08 -4.12
CA GLY A 168 0.45 -17.75 -4.84
C GLY A 168 1.66 -18.02 -3.95
N ARG A 169 2.44 -19.05 -4.30
CA ARG A 169 3.60 -19.50 -3.53
C ARG A 169 4.74 -19.92 -4.44
N ILE A 170 5.93 -19.34 -4.21
CA ILE A 170 7.20 -19.82 -4.78
C ILE A 170 8.00 -20.48 -3.66
N ALA A 171 8.35 -21.74 -3.83
CA ALA A 171 9.19 -22.46 -2.87
C ALA A 171 10.62 -21.89 -2.87
N LEU A 172 11.19 -21.69 -1.68
CA LEU A 172 12.59 -21.31 -1.49
C LEU A 172 13.42 -22.50 -1.04
N ASN A 173 14.66 -22.58 -1.54
CA ASN A 173 15.65 -23.51 -1.05
C ASN A 173 16.27 -23.03 0.28
N ARG A 174 17.14 -23.81 0.90
CA ARG A 174 17.80 -23.48 2.18
C ARG A 174 18.66 -22.20 2.13
N ARG A 175 19.03 -21.73 0.92
CA ARG A 175 19.76 -20.47 0.71
C ARG A 175 18.85 -19.27 0.48
N GLY A 176 17.51 -19.44 0.63
CA GLY A 176 16.52 -18.37 0.40
C GLY A 176 16.38 -17.97 -1.08
N ARG A 177 16.79 -18.82 -2.01
CA ARG A 177 16.63 -18.60 -3.45
C ARG A 177 15.43 -19.40 -3.97
N ALA A 178 14.79 -18.93 -5.06
CA ALA A 178 13.75 -19.72 -5.73
C ALA A 178 14.26 -21.14 -6.01
N ALA A 179 13.45 -22.15 -5.69
CA ALA A 179 13.85 -23.55 -5.78
C ALA A 179 13.77 -24.12 -7.21
N GLY A 180 13.53 -23.29 -8.23
CA GLY A 180 13.40 -23.68 -9.64
C GLY A 180 12.12 -24.48 -9.96
N LYS A 181 11.15 -24.47 -9.05
CA LYS A 181 9.83 -25.08 -9.24
C LYS A 181 8.82 -24.02 -9.68
N ALA A 182 7.84 -24.43 -10.49
CA ALA A 182 6.72 -23.59 -10.86
C ALA A 182 5.99 -23.07 -9.60
N PRO A 183 5.45 -21.84 -9.62
CA PRO A 183 4.59 -21.35 -8.57
C PRO A 183 3.38 -22.27 -8.36
N THR A 184 2.94 -22.38 -7.11
CA THR A 184 1.72 -23.09 -6.72
C THR A 184 0.71 -22.13 -6.17
N PHE A 185 -0.57 -22.49 -6.19
CA PHE A 185 -1.64 -21.66 -5.62
C PHE A 185 -2.35 -22.42 -4.50
N VAL A 186 -2.81 -21.66 -3.51
CA VAL A 186 -3.65 -22.12 -2.42
C VAL A 186 -4.92 -21.29 -2.42
N ALA A 187 -6.07 -21.93 -2.67
CA ALA A 187 -7.36 -21.26 -2.68
C ALA A 187 -7.71 -20.72 -1.29
N LEU A 188 -8.21 -19.50 -1.21
CA LEU A 188 -8.75 -18.92 0.01
C LEU A 188 -10.17 -19.47 0.23
N THR A 189 -10.38 -20.06 1.39
CA THR A 189 -11.64 -20.72 1.79
C THR A 189 -12.02 -20.33 3.22
N GLY A 190 -13.03 -20.95 3.78
CA GLY A 190 -13.49 -20.65 5.15
C GLY A 190 -14.26 -19.34 5.21
N ASP A 191 -13.80 -18.41 6.04
CA ASP A 191 -14.51 -17.14 6.25
C ASP A 191 -14.21 -16.09 5.16
N TRP A 192 -13.34 -16.39 4.16
CA TRP A 192 -12.97 -15.45 3.10
C TRP A 192 -14.19 -15.05 2.26
N PRO A 193 -14.45 -13.72 2.10
CA PRO A 193 -15.51 -13.26 1.22
C PRO A 193 -15.06 -13.42 -0.24
N SER A 194 -15.95 -13.95 -1.09
CA SER A 194 -15.67 -14.07 -2.50
C SER A 194 -15.43 -12.71 -3.14
N THR A 195 -14.37 -12.63 -3.95
CA THR A 195 -14.04 -11.42 -4.70
C THR A 195 -15.01 -11.29 -5.88
N ALA A 196 -15.76 -10.20 -5.90
CA ALA A 196 -16.66 -9.91 -7.03
C ALA A 196 -15.86 -9.53 -8.29
N ALA A 197 -16.43 -9.79 -9.45
CA ALA A 197 -15.82 -9.41 -10.72
C ALA A 197 -15.48 -7.91 -10.74
N ASN A 198 -14.31 -7.57 -11.29
CA ASN A 198 -13.80 -6.19 -11.39
C ASN A 198 -13.60 -5.48 -10.04
N THR A 199 -13.41 -6.23 -8.96
CA THR A 199 -13.03 -5.69 -7.66
C THR A 199 -11.70 -6.27 -7.21
N PHE A 200 -11.10 -5.69 -6.16
CA PHE A 200 -9.86 -6.16 -5.58
C PHE A 200 -10.12 -6.87 -4.24
N GLY A 201 -9.77 -8.13 -4.16
CA GLY A 201 -9.84 -8.95 -2.95
C GLY A 201 -8.60 -8.81 -2.09
N ALA A 202 -7.80 -9.91 -2.01
CA ALA A 202 -6.58 -9.97 -1.20
C ALA A 202 -5.55 -8.94 -1.65
N ASN A 203 -5.03 -8.12 -0.71
CA ASN A 203 -4.03 -7.10 -0.99
C ASN A 203 -2.81 -7.29 -0.07
N GLY A 204 -2.62 -6.48 0.95
CA GLY A 204 -1.49 -6.58 1.85
C GLY A 204 -1.36 -7.95 2.51
N ILE A 205 -0.14 -8.44 2.69
CA ILE A 205 0.15 -9.76 3.27
C ILE A 205 1.37 -9.72 4.20
N ARG A 206 1.28 -10.33 5.39
CA ARG A 206 2.43 -10.49 6.31
C ARG A 206 2.36 -11.84 7.02
N GLU A 207 3.51 -12.32 7.51
CA GLU A 207 3.60 -13.56 8.29
C GLU A 207 3.39 -13.26 9.78
N LEU A 208 2.52 -14.02 10.43
CA LEU A 208 2.29 -13.98 11.86
C LEU A 208 3.30 -14.86 12.61
N SER A 209 3.47 -14.61 13.89
CA SER A 209 4.45 -15.33 14.73
C SER A 209 4.21 -16.84 14.87
N ASP A 210 3.02 -17.33 14.48
CA ASP A 210 2.70 -18.76 14.45
C ASP A 210 2.87 -19.40 13.05
N GLY A 211 3.50 -18.68 12.11
CA GLY A 211 3.71 -19.12 10.74
C GLY A 211 2.48 -19.07 9.85
N SER A 212 1.34 -18.63 10.37
CA SER A 212 0.19 -18.31 9.53
C SER A 212 0.37 -16.93 8.88
N LEU A 213 -0.44 -16.63 7.88
CA LEU A 213 -0.39 -15.34 7.20
C LEU A 213 -1.56 -14.45 7.67
N VAL A 214 -1.36 -13.14 7.67
CA VAL A 214 -2.42 -12.14 7.76
C VAL A 214 -2.51 -11.42 6.44
N ILE A 215 -3.74 -11.28 5.92
CA ILE A 215 -4.07 -10.51 4.72
C ILE A 215 -5.22 -9.56 5.04
N ASN A 216 -5.32 -8.47 4.29
CA ASN A 216 -6.52 -7.65 4.23
C ASN A 216 -7.30 -7.90 2.93
N ASN A 217 -8.51 -7.36 2.84
CA ASN A 217 -9.32 -7.36 1.62
C ASN A 217 -9.67 -5.91 1.30
N SER A 218 -9.27 -5.44 0.12
CA SER A 218 -9.47 -4.04 -0.25
C SER A 218 -10.94 -3.66 -0.41
N THR A 219 -11.75 -4.52 -1.00
CA THR A 219 -13.17 -4.25 -1.27
C THR A 219 -14.08 -4.62 -0.10
N ALA A 220 -14.01 -5.86 0.38
CA ALA A 220 -14.84 -6.31 1.48
C ALA A 220 -14.36 -5.80 2.86
N GLY A 221 -13.12 -5.33 2.93
CA GLY A 221 -12.46 -4.93 4.16
C GLY A 221 -12.11 -6.11 5.06
N GLY A 222 -11.68 -5.82 6.30
CA GLY A 222 -11.32 -6.82 7.31
C GLY A 222 -9.87 -7.27 7.24
N LEU A 223 -9.49 -8.01 8.28
CA LEU A 223 -8.21 -8.70 8.41
C LEU A 223 -8.49 -10.20 8.52
N TRP A 224 -7.69 -10.99 7.82
CA TRP A 224 -7.95 -12.43 7.68
C TRP A 224 -6.68 -13.21 7.99
N ARG A 225 -6.74 -14.12 8.95
CA ARG A 225 -5.69 -15.11 9.15
C ARG A 225 -5.85 -16.21 8.11
N VAL A 226 -4.77 -16.60 7.45
CA VAL A 226 -4.73 -17.69 6.47
C VAL A 226 -3.83 -18.81 6.98
N ASN A 227 -4.29 -20.04 6.92
CA ASN A 227 -3.42 -21.20 7.07
C ASN A 227 -2.68 -21.43 5.73
N PRO A 228 -1.34 -21.31 5.68
CA PRO A 228 -0.62 -21.38 4.41
C PRO A 228 -0.60 -22.78 3.77
N HIS A 229 -0.95 -23.83 4.52
CA HIS A 229 -0.98 -25.20 3.99
C HIS A 229 -2.33 -25.56 3.36
N THR A 230 -3.42 -24.99 3.87
CA THR A 230 -4.79 -25.37 3.46
C THR A 230 -5.56 -24.24 2.79
N GLY A 231 -5.12 -22.98 2.92
CA GLY A 231 -5.85 -21.80 2.45
C GLY A 231 -7.08 -21.45 3.30
N VAL A 232 -7.38 -22.21 4.35
CA VAL A 232 -8.50 -21.91 5.23
C VAL A 232 -8.25 -20.59 5.95
N THR A 233 -9.18 -19.66 5.76
CA THR A 233 -9.15 -18.34 6.40
C THR A 233 -10.03 -18.29 7.63
N ARG A 234 -9.68 -17.38 8.52
CA ARG A 234 -10.49 -16.96 9.67
C ARG A 234 -10.40 -15.46 9.81
N GLU A 235 -11.55 -14.80 9.96
CA GLU A 235 -11.54 -13.38 10.23
C GLU A 235 -10.83 -13.07 11.56
N ILE A 236 -9.94 -12.08 11.55
CA ILE A 236 -9.34 -11.52 12.76
C ILE A 236 -10.27 -10.42 13.24
N VAL A 237 -11.11 -10.76 14.21
CA VAL A 237 -12.11 -9.83 14.74
C VAL A 237 -11.44 -8.61 15.37
N VAL A 238 -11.86 -7.42 14.93
CA VAL A 238 -11.41 -6.15 15.52
C VAL A 238 -12.27 -5.87 16.75
N THR A 239 -11.61 -5.83 17.89
CA THR A 239 -12.23 -5.42 19.17
C THR A 239 -11.85 -3.96 19.46
N ARG A 240 -12.80 -3.14 19.89
CA ARG A 240 -12.61 -1.70 20.16
C ARG A 240 -12.14 -0.94 18.93
N GLY A 241 -13.08 -0.41 18.17
CA GLY A 241 -12.86 0.39 16.99
C GLY A 241 -13.45 -0.21 15.72
N PRO A 242 -13.37 0.52 14.61
CA PRO A 242 -13.97 0.11 13.36
C PRO A 242 -13.19 -1.05 12.73
N ARG A 243 -13.91 -1.89 12.01
CA ARG A 243 -13.35 -2.86 11.08
C ARG A 243 -12.55 -2.11 10.00
N PRO A 244 -11.36 -2.58 9.59
CA PRO A 244 -10.64 -1.94 8.50
C PRO A 244 -11.42 -2.03 7.19
N VAL A 245 -11.35 -0.97 6.40
CA VAL A 245 -11.97 -0.87 5.06
C VAL A 245 -10.98 -0.25 4.09
N SER A 246 -11.05 -0.63 2.83
CA SER A 246 -10.17 -0.11 1.77
C SER A 246 -8.67 -0.24 2.12
N GLY A 247 -8.31 -1.32 2.82
CA GLY A 247 -6.91 -1.61 3.13
C GLY A 247 -6.12 -1.93 1.88
N ASP A 248 -4.88 -1.44 1.83
CA ASP A 248 -3.91 -1.66 0.77
C ASP A 248 -2.71 -2.44 1.34
N GLY A 249 -1.52 -1.89 1.39
CA GLY A 249 -0.36 -2.59 1.94
C GLY A 249 -0.42 -2.76 3.47
N LEU A 250 0.14 -3.85 3.97
CA LEU A 250 0.27 -4.14 5.40
C LEU A 250 1.72 -4.03 5.86
N VAL A 251 1.93 -3.57 7.11
CA VAL A 251 3.23 -3.65 7.79
C VAL A 251 3.03 -4.26 9.16
N LEU A 252 3.83 -5.27 9.52
CA LEU A 252 3.79 -5.91 10.83
C LEU A 252 5.11 -5.71 11.57
N VAL A 253 5.03 -5.10 12.75
CA VAL A 253 6.18 -4.87 13.62
C VAL A 253 5.89 -5.46 14.99
N GLY A 254 6.49 -6.59 15.29
CA GLY A 254 6.14 -7.38 16.47
C GLY A 254 4.67 -7.78 16.45
N HIS A 255 3.87 -7.20 17.32
CA HIS A 255 2.42 -7.44 17.38
C HIS A 255 1.58 -6.25 16.88
N THR A 256 2.21 -5.22 16.36
CA THR A 256 1.51 -4.05 15.82
C THR A 256 1.40 -4.17 14.30
N LEU A 257 0.18 -4.22 13.81
CA LEU A 257 -0.16 -4.24 12.39
C LEU A 257 -0.58 -2.84 11.98
N TYR A 258 0.01 -2.37 10.90
CA TYR A 258 -0.35 -1.13 10.21
C TYR A 258 -1.01 -1.50 8.90
N ASP A 259 -2.20 -0.97 8.65
CA ASP A 259 -2.99 -1.18 7.44
C ASP A 259 -3.10 0.17 6.72
N VAL A 260 -2.36 0.29 5.62
CA VAL A 260 -2.30 1.53 4.83
C VAL A 260 -3.58 1.66 4.03
N ARG A 261 -4.09 2.88 3.96
CA ARG A 261 -5.35 3.17 3.29
C ARG A 261 -5.22 4.44 2.45
N GLY A 262 -5.06 4.27 1.16
CA GLY A 262 -5.01 5.36 0.19
C GLY A 262 -6.41 5.73 -0.32
N SER A 263 -7.13 4.74 -0.83
CA SER A 263 -8.47 4.95 -1.36
C SER A 263 -9.47 5.27 -0.24
N GLY A 264 -10.04 6.48 -0.28
CA GLY A 264 -11.06 6.92 0.67
C GLY A 264 -10.55 7.31 2.06
N GLY A 265 -9.23 7.50 2.25
CA GLY A 265 -8.71 7.84 3.56
C GLY A 265 -7.41 8.65 3.61
N SER A 266 -6.35 8.24 2.95
CA SER A 266 -4.99 8.77 3.15
C SER A 266 -4.56 8.75 4.62
N ASP A 267 -4.67 7.58 5.23
CA ASP A 267 -4.26 7.31 6.61
C ASP A 267 -3.70 5.89 6.77
N VAL A 268 -3.18 5.58 7.95
CA VAL A 268 -2.75 4.25 8.32
C VAL A 268 -3.47 3.80 9.59
N SER A 269 -4.32 2.80 9.49
CA SER A 269 -4.98 2.20 10.65
C SER A 269 -4.00 1.33 11.45
N VAL A 270 -4.03 1.47 12.77
CA VAL A 270 -3.10 0.76 13.67
C VAL A 270 -3.86 -0.25 14.52
N PHE A 271 -3.40 -1.49 14.51
CA PHE A 271 -4.00 -2.59 15.26
C PHE A 271 -2.96 -3.30 16.11
N ARG A 272 -3.35 -3.65 17.36
CA ARG A 272 -2.59 -4.57 18.19
C ARG A 272 -3.13 -5.97 18.02
N LEU A 273 -2.32 -6.87 17.47
CA LEU A 273 -2.67 -8.28 17.32
C LEU A 273 -2.34 -9.07 18.58
N ARG A 274 -3.23 -9.96 19.00
CA ARG A 274 -3.03 -10.88 20.12
C ARG A 274 -3.72 -12.22 19.85
N ARG A 275 -3.23 -13.28 20.48
CA ARG A 275 -3.96 -14.54 20.56
C ARG A 275 -4.85 -14.55 21.81
N ARG A 276 -6.13 -14.86 21.61
CA ARG A 276 -7.08 -15.07 22.67
C ARG A 276 -7.88 -16.34 22.36
N ASP A 277 -7.93 -17.28 23.30
CA ASP A 277 -8.65 -18.56 23.15
C ASP A 277 -8.30 -19.30 21.85
N GLY A 278 -7.00 -19.33 21.52
CA GLY A 278 -6.47 -19.98 20.30
C GLY A 278 -6.70 -19.22 19.00
N ARG A 279 -7.38 -18.06 19.02
CA ARG A 279 -7.68 -17.24 17.84
C ARG A 279 -6.88 -15.94 17.84
N TRP A 280 -6.59 -15.43 16.67
CA TRP A 280 -6.07 -14.08 16.51
C TRP A 280 -7.21 -13.07 16.62
N VAL A 281 -6.97 -12.01 17.38
CA VAL A 281 -7.85 -10.84 17.52
C VAL A 281 -7.05 -9.59 17.35
N ALA A 282 -7.67 -8.54 16.83
CA ALA A 282 -7.08 -7.21 16.68
C ALA A 282 -7.78 -6.23 17.63
N THR A 283 -7.01 -5.31 18.20
CA THR A 283 -7.55 -4.16 18.93
C THR A 283 -7.10 -2.91 18.21
N ALA A 284 -8.04 -2.09 17.75
CA ALA A 284 -7.72 -0.81 17.13
C ALA A 284 -7.02 0.10 18.13
N GLN A 285 -5.93 0.72 17.69
CA GLN A 285 -5.11 1.65 18.47
C GLN A 285 -5.23 3.10 18.00
N GLY A 286 -5.96 3.33 16.90
CA GLY A 286 -6.11 4.63 16.26
C GLY A 286 -5.63 4.62 14.82
N ARG A 287 -5.32 5.81 14.32
CA ARG A 287 -4.82 6.04 12.96
C ARG A 287 -3.64 6.99 13.00
N LEU A 288 -2.69 6.76 12.10
CA LEU A 288 -1.64 7.71 11.79
C LEU A 288 -2.09 8.53 10.58
N THR A 289 -1.99 9.84 10.70
CA THR A 289 -2.31 10.81 9.65
C THR A 289 -1.17 11.81 9.55
N ASP A 290 -0.94 12.32 8.36
CA ASP A 290 -0.01 13.42 8.12
C ASP A 290 -0.52 14.23 6.92
N PRO A 291 -0.39 15.57 6.92
CA PRO A 291 -0.85 16.40 5.81
C PRO A 291 -0.11 16.14 4.49
N THR A 292 1.04 15.46 4.53
CA THR A 292 1.79 15.07 3.33
C THR A 292 1.39 13.71 2.78
N LEU A 293 0.44 12.98 3.40
CA LEU A 293 -0.11 11.76 2.82
C LEU A 293 -1.03 12.11 1.64
N ASP A 294 -0.75 11.52 0.48
CA ASP A 294 -1.54 11.69 -0.75
C ASP A 294 -1.72 10.34 -1.44
N VAL A 295 -2.82 9.68 -1.13
CA VAL A 295 -3.17 8.34 -1.62
C VAL A 295 -1.99 7.34 -1.45
N PRO A 296 -1.57 7.07 -0.19
CA PRO A 296 -0.51 6.10 0.07
C PRO A 296 -0.99 4.69 -0.27
N SER A 297 -0.12 3.87 -0.89
CA SER A 297 -0.41 2.47 -1.20
C SER A 297 0.11 1.52 -0.14
N THR A 298 1.34 1.71 0.29
CA THR A 298 1.95 0.84 1.30
C THR A 298 2.99 1.60 2.12
N ALA A 299 3.57 0.92 3.12
CA ALA A 299 4.59 1.49 3.96
C ALA A 299 5.66 0.47 4.33
N THR A 300 6.76 0.96 4.88
CA THR A 300 7.81 0.15 5.48
C THR A 300 8.22 0.71 6.83
N PHE A 301 8.76 -0.12 7.70
CA PHE A 301 9.26 0.30 9.00
C PHE A 301 10.77 0.32 9.03
N ALA A 302 11.36 1.49 9.27
CA ALA A 302 12.81 1.68 9.36
C ALA A 302 13.16 2.83 10.30
N ALA A 303 14.31 2.75 10.95
CA ALA A 303 14.85 3.80 11.80
C ALA A 303 13.85 4.35 12.85
N GLY A 304 13.00 3.45 13.39
CA GLY A 304 12.03 3.80 14.45
C GLY A 304 10.72 4.40 13.96
N SER A 305 10.57 4.72 12.68
CA SER A 305 9.38 5.33 12.08
C SER A 305 8.75 4.44 11.01
N LEU A 306 7.47 4.66 10.73
CA LEU A 306 6.79 4.13 9.57
C LEU A 306 6.97 5.10 8.39
N TRP A 307 7.21 4.58 7.20
CA TRP A 307 7.46 5.34 5.99
C TRP A 307 6.47 4.91 4.92
N ALA A 308 5.51 5.76 4.61
CA ALA A 308 4.45 5.49 3.63
C ALA A 308 4.84 6.06 2.27
N VAL A 309 4.73 5.26 1.21
CA VAL A 309 4.91 5.73 -0.16
C VAL A 309 3.60 6.27 -0.70
N ASN A 310 3.63 7.49 -1.25
CA ASN A 310 2.46 8.13 -1.85
C ASN A 310 2.36 7.73 -3.32
N ALA A 311 1.48 6.78 -3.60
CA ALA A 311 1.24 6.28 -4.96
C ALA A 311 0.48 7.30 -5.81
N ARG A 312 -0.34 8.16 -5.18
CA ARG A 312 -1.11 9.22 -5.83
C ARG A 312 -1.98 8.70 -6.98
N PHE A 313 -2.60 7.53 -6.78
CA PHE A 313 -3.51 6.95 -7.77
C PHE A 313 -4.62 7.96 -8.11
N GLY A 314 -4.92 8.06 -9.41
CA GLY A 314 -5.88 9.06 -9.89
C GLY A 314 -5.29 10.43 -10.19
N ASN A 315 -3.98 10.64 -10.01
CA ASN A 315 -3.32 11.90 -10.42
C ASN A 315 -3.53 12.12 -11.94
N PRO A 316 -3.97 13.33 -12.37
CA PRO A 316 -4.28 13.58 -13.79
C PRO A 316 -3.02 13.66 -14.68
N THR A 317 -1.85 13.90 -14.10
CA THR A 317 -0.57 14.00 -14.83
C THR A 317 0.48 13.08 -14.22
N PRO A 318 0.25 11.76 -14.15
CA PRO A 318 1.08 10.87 -13.34
C PRO A 318 2.52 10.76 -13.84
N ASP A 319 2.78 11.00 -15.12
CA ASP A 319 4.11 10.86 -15.73
C ASP A 319 5.04 12.07 -15.46
N THR A 320 4.49 13.16 -14.96
CA THR A 320 5.25 14.39 -14.59
C THR A 320 5.02 14.81 -13.15
N ALA A 321 4.13 14.13 -12.43
CA ALA A 321 3.83 14.44 -11.03
C ALA A 321 5.04 14.15 -10.14
N SER A 322 5.19 14.96 -9.10
CA SER A 322 6.15 14.68 -8.03
C SER A 322 5.65 13.59 -7.12
N TYR A 323 6.56 12.75 -6.64
CA TYR A 323 6.29 11.66 -5.70
C TYR A 323 7.23 11.73 -4.51
N TRP A 324 6.79 11.21 -3.37
CA TRP A 324 7.57 11.22 -2.13
C TRP A 324 7.13 10.11 -1.18
N ILE A 325 7.97 9.85 -0.19
CA ILE A 325 7.71 9.00 0.96
C ILE A 325 7.42 9.92 2.16
N THR A 326 6.37 9.66 2.92
CA THR A 326 6.00 10.38 4.15
C THR A 326 6.44 9.59 5.37
N ARG A 327 7.11 10.24 6.32
CA ARG A 327 7.43 9.68 7.63
C ARG A 327 6.26 9.85 8.58
N LEU A 328 5.84 8.75 9.20
CA LEU A 328 4.80 8.72 10.21
C LEU A 328 5.43 8.32 11.55
N GLU A 329 5.23 9.16 12.56
CA GLU A 329 5.70 8.88 13.91
C GLU A 329 4.71 7.97 14.63
N ARG A 330 5.23 7.08 15.49
CA ARG A 330 4.40 6.32 16.42
C ARG A 330 3.98 7.25 17.56
N HIS A 331 2.73 7.25 17.91
CA HIS A 331 2.24 7.81 19.15
C HIS A 331 2.34 6.82 20.30
#